data_39f4bad7a7377dde3fb9cede8a2fc531
#
_entry.id   39f4bad7a7377dde3fb9cede8a2fc531
#
_cell.length_a   1.000
_cell.length_b   1.000
_cell.length_c   1.000
_cell.angle_alpha   90.00
_cell.angle_beta   90.00
_cell.angle_gamma   90.00
#
_symmetry.space_group_name_H-M   'P 1'
#
loop_
_entity.id
_entity.type
_entity.pdbx_description
1 polymer ?
#
loop_
_entity_poly.entity_id
_entity_poly.type
_entity_poly.pdbx_seq_one_letter_code
_entity_poly.pdbx_strand_id
1 'polypeptide(L)'
;MEVLGLVFAGSATGRRPEMAAFVGDVLGLQSAPAGGVSADMFGLPDGSFFAVAGPREMGETSRTIGFLVADLEAAVAELRAAGVEVDEPAENDRHRYVHFTAPDGKLYELVQER
;
A
#
# COMPACT_ATOMS: atom_id res chain seq x y z
N MET A 1 22.85 -17.01 0.71
CA MET A 1 21.40 -16.87 0.52
C MET A 1 21.13 -15.99 -0.68
N GLU A 2 20.19 -16.35 -1.52
CA GLU A 2 19.76 -15.52 -2.64
C GLU A 2 18.32 -15.08 -2.40
N VAL A 3 18.09 -13.78 -2.30
CA VAL A 3 16.74 -13.22 -2.17
C VAL A 3 16.23 -12.91 -3.57
N LEU A 4 15.11 -13.52 -3.96
CA LEU A 4 14.58 -13.43 -5.33
C LEU A 4 13.65 -12.23 -5.55
N GLY A 5 13.13 -11.63 -4.48
CA GLY A 5 12.23 -10.49 -4.59
C GLY A 5 11.37 -10.31 -3.35
N LEU A 6 10.43 -9.39 -3.43
CA LEU A 6 9.40 -9.21 -2.40
C LEU A 6 8.10 -9.85 -2.91
N VAL A 7 7.46 -10.67 -2.06
CA VAL A 7 6.21 -11.35 -2.45
C VAL A 7 5.01 -10.90 -1.62
N PHE A 8 5.25 -10.18 -0.53
CA PHE A 8 4.21 -9.86 0.42
C PHE A 8 4.52 -8.56 1.15
N ALA A 9 3.49 -7.78 1.38
CA ALA A 9 3.50 -6.66 2.29
C ALA A 9 2.22 -6.71 3.12
N GLY A 10 2.25 -6.15 4.32
CA GLY A 10 1.09 -6.19 5.19
C GLY A 10 0.91 -4.93 6.01
N SER A 11 -0.35 -4.64 6.30
CA SER A 11 -0.78 -3.59 7.21
C SER A 11 -1.44 -4.23 8.43
N ALA A 12 -0.87 -4.01 9.60
CA ALA A 12 -1.45 -4.44 10.87
C ALA A 12 -2.08 -3.23 11.54
N THR A 13 -3.40 -3.24 11.66
CA THR A 13 -4.11 -2.05 12.17
C THR A 13 -5.38 -2.42 12.90
N GLY A 14 -5.69 -1.64 13.95
CA GLY A 14 -7.01 -1.68 14.61
C GLY A 14 -8.13 -1.11 13.75
N ARG A 15 -7.80 -0.46 12.63
CA ARG A 15 -8.76 0.10 11.67
C ARG A 15 -8.85 -0.76 10.41
N ARG A 16 -8.90 -2.06 10.58
CA ARG A 16 -8.89 -3.03 9.49
C ARG A 16 -9.96 -2.80 8.42
N PRO A 17 -11.26 -2.56 8.75
CA PRO A 17 -12.26 -2.32 7.72
C PRO A 17 -11.96 -1.09 6.85
N GLU A 18 -11.56 0.02 7.46
CA GLU A 18 -11.25 1.26 6.75
C GLU A 18 -10.01 1.09 5.87
N MET A 19 -8.99 0.39 6.37
CA MET A 19 -7.77 0.14 5.59
C MET A 19 -8.03 -0.81 4.42
N ALA A 20 -8.81 -1.87 4.62
CA ALA A 20 -9.18 -2.78 3.53
C ALA A 20 -9.99 -2.06 2.45
N ALA A 21 -10.93 -1.21 2.83
CA ALA A 21 -11.69 -0.40 1.88
C ALA A 21 -10.78 0.54 1.10
N PHE A 22 -9.82 1.17 1.77
CA PHE A 22 -8.84 2.04 1.12
C PHE A 22 -8.00 1.29 0.09
N VAL A 23 -7.48 0.12 0.44
CA VAL A 23 -6.65 -0.69 -0.47
C VAL A 23 -7.46 -1.12 -1.70
N GLY A 24 -8.69 -1.58 -1.50
CA GLY A 24 -9.55 -2.02 -2.60
C GLY A 24 -10.12 -0.88 -3.43
N ASP A 25 -10.65 0.16 -2.79
CA ASP A 25 -11.42 1.20 -3.46
C ASP A 25 -10.56 2.37 -3.95
N VAL A 26 -9.53 2.74 -3.20
CA VAL A 26 -8.68 3.91 -3.53
C VAL A 26 -7.42 3.48 -4.27
N LEU A 27 -6.65 2.53 -3.72
CA LEU A 27 -5.47 1.99 -4.40
C LEU A 27 -5.84 1.07 -5.56
N GLY A 28 -7.06 0.54 -5.57
CA GLY A 28 -7.55 -0.27 -6.70
C GLY A 28 -7.00 -1.69 -6.77
N LEU A 29 -6.47 -2.23 -5.67
CA LEU A 29 -5.99 -3.61 -5.64
C LEU A 29 -7.16 -4.59 -5.67
N GLN A 30 -6.98 -5.71 -6.35
CA GLN A 30 -8.02 -6.75 -6.43
C GLN A 30 -8.01 -7.64 -5.20
N SER A 31 -9.19 -7.91 -4.66
CA SER A 31 -9.37 -8.86 -3.58
C SER A 31 -8.93 -10.26 -4.02
N ALA A 32 -8.28 -10.98 -3.12
CA ALA A 32 -7.78 -12.33 -3.34
C ALA A 32 -8.18 -13.24 -2.18
N PRO A 33 -8.23 -14.57 -2.39
CA PRO A 33 -8.52 -15.50 -1.30
C PRO A 33 -7.47 -15.42 -0.19
N ALA A 34 -7.93 -15.44 1.06
CA ALA A 34 -7.04 -15.36 2.21
C ALA A 34 -6.34 -16.68 2.55
N GLY A 35 -6.79 -17.79 1.97
CA GLY A 35 -6.15 -19.09 2.19
C GLY A 35 -6.22 -19.62 3.63
N GLY A 36 -7.26 -19.24 4.37
CA GLY A 36 -7.46 -19.69 5.75
C GLY A 36 -6.85 -18.79 6.82
N VAL A 37 -6.16 -17.70 6.43
CA VAL A 37 -5.64 -16.72 7.39
C VAL A 37 -6.65 -15.63 7.68
N SER A 38 -6.57 -15.04 8.88
CA SER A 38 -7.44 -13.93 9.27
C SER A 38 -6.89 -12.62 8.74
N ALA A 39 -7.14 -12.35 7.46
CA ALA A 39 -6.68 -11.13 6.80
C ALA A 39 -7.56 -10.85 5.58
N ASP A 40 -7.59 -9.58 5.19
CA ASP A 40 -8.12 -9.18 3.89
C ASP A 40 -6.93 -9.16 2.90
N MET A 41 -6.98 -10.05 1.91
CA MET A 41 -5.89 -10.24 0.95
C MET A 41 -6.19 -9.53 -0.36
N PHE A 42 -5.16 -8.96 -0.95
CA PHE A 42 -5.24 -8.29 -2.25
C PHE A 42 -4.07 -8.73 -3.12
N GLY A 43 -4.33 -8.92 -4.41
CA GLY A 43 -3.30 -9.33 -5.37
C GLY A 43 -2.79 -8.15 -6.18
N LEU A 44 -1.51 -8.19 -6.53
CA LEU A 44 -0.88 -7.24 -7.43
C LEU A 44 -0.55 -7.91 -8.77
N PRO A 45 -0.38 -7.12 -9.85
CA PRO A 45 -0.13 -7.70 -11.18
C PRO A 45 1.13 -8.55 -11.30
N ASP A 46 2.12 -8.32 -10.45
CA ASP A 46 3.38 -9.10 -10.45
C ASP A 46 3.28 -10.43 -9.69
N GLY A 47 2.10 -10.78 -9.18
CA GLY A 47 1.88 -11.99 -8.40
C GLY A 47 2.16 -11.85 -6.91
N SER A 48 2.59 -10.68 -6.45
CA SER A 48 2.74 -10.40 -5.03
C SER A 48 1.39 -10.10 -4.37
N PHE A 49 1.38 -10.02 -3.05
CA PHE A 49 0.17 -9.79 -2.26
C PHE A 49 0.36 -8.65 -1.27
N PHE A 50 -0.75 -7.96 -1.01
CA PHE A 50 -0.86 -7.04 0.11
C PHE A 50 -1.97 -7.53 1.03
N ALA A 51 -1.71 -7.56 2.34
CA ALA A 51 -2.70 -8.02 3.31
C ALA A 51 -3.02 -6.92 4.33
N VAL A 52 -4.28 -6.89 4.75
CA VAL A 52 -4.73 -6.05 5.87
C VAL A 52 -5.23 -6.96 6.97
N ALA A 53 -4.69 -6.81 8.17
CA ALA A 53 -5.04 -7.64 9.31
C ALA A 53 -5.07 -6.81 10.59
N GLY A 54 -5.56 -7.39 11.66
CA GLY A 54 -5.46 -6.79 12.99
C GLY A 54 -4.04 -6.91 13.53
N PRO A 55 -3.69 -6.10 14.56
CA PRO A 55 -2.34 -6.12 15.15
C PRO A 55 -1.93 -7.48 15.74
N ARG A 56 -2.92 -8.30 16.13
CA ARG A 56 -2.66 -9.62 16.71
C ARG A 56 -2.19 -10.64 15.69
N GLU A 57 -2.58 -10.47 14.43
CA GLU A 57 -2.26 -11.41 13.37
C GLU A 57 -0.91 -11.15 12.73
N MET A 58 -0.48 -9.88 12.65
CA MET A 58 0.74 -9.48 11.95
C MET A 58 1.80 -8.81 12.81
N GLY A 59 1.40 -8.27 13.96
CA GLY A 59 2.24 -7.35 14.72
C GLY A 59 2.32 -5.98 14.03
N GLU A 60 2.96 -5.03 14.69
CA GLU A 60 3.13 -3.69 14.14
C GLU A 60 4.47 -3.57 13.44
N THR A 61 4.48 -2.76 12.37
CA THR A 61 5.70 -2.46 11.63
C THR A 61 5.75 -0.96 11.33
N SER A 62 6.96 -0.39 11.40
CA SER A 62 7.21 1.00 11.06
C SER A 62 7.86 1.17 9.68
N ARG A 63 7.86 0.13 8.87
CA ARG A 63 8.47 0.16 7.54
C ARG A 63 7.56 0.86 6.56
N THR A 64 8.17 1.67 5.68
CA THR A 64 7.48 2.31 4.58
C THR A 64 7.39 1.35 3.40
N ILE A 65 6.23 1.33 2.76
CA ILE A 65 5.98 0.52 1.57
C ILE A 65 5.70 1.48 0.42
N GLY A 66 6.37 1.28 -0.70
CA GLY A 66 6.16 2.06 -1.91
C GLY A 66 5.40 1.24 -2.95
N PHE A 67 4.33 1.82 -3.49
CA PHE A 67 3.58 1.25 -4.60
C PHE A 67 4.02 1.90 -5.91
N LEU A 68 4.39 1.09 -6.88
CA LEU A 68 4.76 1.58 -8.20
C LEU A 68 3.50 1.96 -8.97
N VAL A 69 3.48 3.18 -9.51
CA VAL A 69 2.40 3.67 -10.37
C VAL A 69 2.96 4.20 -11.68
N ALA A 70 2.16 4.12 -12.73
CA ALA A 70 2.57 4.61 -14.04
C ALA A 70 2.53 6.14 -14.14
N ASP A 71 1.55 6.77 -13.49
CA ASP A 71 1.31 8.21 -13.52
C ASP A 71 1.12 8.75 -12.11
N LEU A 72 2.16 9.34 -11.57
CA LEU A 72 2.16 9.84 -10.20
C LEU A 72 1.16 10.98 -10.00
N GLU A 73 1.05 11.90 -10.97
CA GLU A 73 0.14 13.05 -10.84
C GLU A 73 -1.32 12.61 -10.79
N ALA A 74 -1.70 11.67 -11.64
CA ALA A 74 -3.04 11.10 -11.65
C ALA A 74 -3.34 10.36 -10.34
N ALA A 75 -2.40 9.57 -9.85
CA ALA A 75 -2.54 8.84 -8.61
C ALA A 75 -2.66 9.77 -7.39
N VAL A 76 -1.88 10.84 -7.35
CA VAL A 76 -1.99 11.87 -6.30
C VAL A 76 -3.37 12.53 -6.31
N ALA A 77 -3.88 12.84 -7.50
CA ALA A 77 -5.23 13.42 -7.63
C ALA A 77 -6.30 12.47 -7.08
N GLU A 78 -6.17 11.18 -7.32
CA GLU A 78 -7.09 10.16 -6.78
C GLU A 78 -7.02 10.09 -5.25
N LEU A 79 -5.82 10.11 -4.68
CA LEU A 79 -5.66 10.12 -3.22
C LEU A 79 -6.30 11.37 -2.59
N ARG A 80 -6.04 12.53 -3.16
CA ARG A 80 -6.61 13.78 -2.66
C ARG A 80 -8.14 13.81 -2.78
N ALA A 81 -8.67 13.30 -3.87
CA ALA A 81 -10.13 13.19 -4.05
C ALA A 81 -10.77 12.26 -3.01
N ALA A 82 -10.02 11.28 -2.52
CA ALA A 82 -10.46 10.38 -1.45
C ALA A 82 -10.23 10.95 -0.03
N GLY A 83 -9.75 12.20 0.08
CA GLY A 83 -9.50 12.85 1.36
C GLY A 83 -8.20 12.45 2.04
N VAL A 84 -7.28 11.83 1.31
CA VAL A 84 -5.99 11.40 1.85
C VAL A 84 -5.01 12.57 1.85
N GLU A 85 -4.30 12.76 2.96
CA GLU A 85 -3.18 13.70 3.03
C GLU A 85 -2.01 13.18 2.23
N VAL A 86 -1.52 14.00 1.30
CA VAL A 86 -0.39 13.67 0.43
C VAL A 86 0.64 14.80 0.52
N ASP A 87 1.88 14.44 0.79
CA ASP A 87 2.98 15.39 0.83
C ASP A 87 3.32 15.90 -0.58
N GLU A 88 4.15 16.93 -0.64
CA GLU A 88 4.64 17.44 -1.93
C GLU A 88 5.51 16.39 -2.63
N PRO A 89 5.41 16.28 -3.96
CA PRO A 89 6.26 15.39 -4.73
C PRO A 89 7.75 15.70 -4.54
N ALA A 90 8.51 14.62 -4.46
CA ALA A 90 9.97 14.68 -4.39
C ALA A 90 10.55 13.78 -5.48
N GLU A 91 11.83 13.90 -5.73
CA GLU A 91 12.48 13.04 -6.71
C GLU A 91 13.93 12.77 -6.36
N ASN A 92 14.43 11.66 -6.85
CA ASN A 92 15.84 11.29 -6.84
C ASN A 92 16.26 10.88 -8.26
N ASP A 93 17.44 10.28 -8.40
CA ASP A 93 17.98 9.93 -9.73
C ASP A 93 17.10 8.93 -10.50
N ARG A 94 16.34 8.10 -9.80
CA ARG A 94 15.57 7.00 -10.39
C ARG A 94 14.08 7.16 -10.32
N HIS A 95 13.58 7.92 -9.34
CA HIS A 95 12.16 7.95 -9.02
C HIS A 95 11.66 9.36 -8.76
N ARG A 96 10.38 9.55 -9.07
CA ARG A 96 9.54 10.59 -8.49
C ARG A 96 8.60 9.91 -7.52
N TYR A 97 8.35 10.52 -6.38
CA TYR A 97 7.53 9.88 -5.34
C TYR A 97 6.81 10.89 -4.47
N VAL A 98 5.77 10.42 -3.79
CA VAL A 98 5.07 11.16 -2.75
C VAL A 98 4.86 10.24 -1.55
N HIS A 99 4.82 10.83 -0.36
CA HIS A 99 4.40 10.15 0.85
C HIS A 99 2.94 10.46 1.13
N PHE A 100 2.21 9.49 1.66
CA PHE A 100 0.85 9.68 2.14
C PHE A 100 0.62 8.86 3.40
N THR A 101 -0.31 9.30 4.24
CA THR A 101 -0.71 8.57 5.44
C THR A 101 -2.00 7.82 5.17
N ALA A 102 -1.95 6.49 5.29
CA ALA A 102 -3.11 5.62 5.07
C ALA A 102 -3.99 5.53 6.32
N PRO A 103 -5.21 4.95 6.22
CA PRO A 103 -6.11 4.80 7.38
C PRO A 103 -5.55 3.99 8.54
N ASP A 104 -4.51 3.16 8.32
CA ASP A 104 -3.80 2.47 9.39
C ASP A 104 -2.88 3.39 10.21
N GLY A 105 -2.78 4.68 9.84
CA GLY A 105 -1.90 5.64 10.47
C GLY A 105 -0.44 5.54 10.04
N LYS A 106 -0.12 4.68 9.10
CA LYS A 106 1.25 4.44 8.62
C LYS A 106 1.54 5.23 7.37
N LEU A 107 2.81 5.53 7.19
CA LEU A 107 3.33 6.22 6.01
C LEU A 107 3.60 5.23 4.89
N TYR A 108 3.14 5.58 3.69
CA TYR A 108 3.36 4.84 2.45
C TYR A 108 3.89 5.77 1.38
N GLU A 109 4.38 5.20 0.28
CA GLU A 109 4.80 5.96 -0.88
C GLU A 109 4.06 5.52 -2.13
N LEU A 110 3.76 6.48 -3.01
CA LEU A 110 3.55 6.19 -4.43
C LEU A 110 4.83 6.58 -5.17
N VAL A 111 5.28 5.71 -6.04
CA VAL A 111 6.58 5.83 -6.73
C VAL A 111 6.38 5.68 -8.23
N GLN A 112 6.94 6.60 -9.01
CA GLN A 112 6.98 6.53 -10.47
C GLN A 112 8.42 6.48 -10.92
N GLU A 113 8.74 5.57 -11.81
CA GLU A 113 10.06 5.52 -12.43
C GLU A 113 10.29 6.72 -13.34
N ARG A 114 11.49 7.24 -13.30
CA ARG A 114 11.92 8.37 -14.15
C ARG A 114 12.44 7.89 -15.49
#